data_b9955518d1417eaeeabe1d3a0286d786
#
_entry.id   b9955518d1417eaeeabe1d3a0286d786
#
_cell.length_a   1.000
_cell.length_b   1.000
_cell.length_c   1.000
_cell.angle_alpha   90.00
_cell.angle_beta   90.00
_cell.angle_gamma   90.00
#
_symmetry.space_group_name_H-M   'P 1'
#
loop_
_entity.id
_entity.type
_entity.pdbx_description
1 polymer ?
#
loop_
_entity_poly.entity_id
_entity_poly.type
_entity_poly.pdbx_seq_one_letter_code
_entity_poly.pdbx_strand_id
1 'polypeptide(L)'
;MFRLLSVALLFMLTQSMSAAAQSPAAKPVPKREPPPVRDPKTPGYVTAKDLPDGENAPSDAEGNFILGPTHPPAPESIEHIGVPHGRVITFIMDSTGSKRYPGIAREPDTFGVPDPKNPASLIVTTSHPAPYTRHVSVYVPRQYDPKTAAPFIVGADGPDQALFSVLDNLIAEHKIPAMVAISISNGSGDAQGSERGLEYDTMSGVYAEFVEEEVLPLVEKQANVKLTQDPEGRATMGGSSGASCALIMAWYHPELYHRVLSYSGTFINQQWPWNPETPQGAWGFHQHIIPENPAKPIRIWMEVGDKDLYNPNSMRDNMHDWVEANEKMAAALAAKGYHYQYVFARNASHVDHATKLQTLPEALEFLWQGYPIAGTSK
;
A
#
# COMPACT_ATOMS: atom_id res chain seq x y z
N MET A 1 16.20 26.80 -96.26
CA MET A 1 14.80 26.42 -96.29
C MET A 1 14.56 25.25 -95.33
N PHE A 2 14.38 25.55 -94.06
CA PHE A 2 14.12 24.51 -93.08
C PHE A 2 13.10 25.08 -92.09
N ARG A 3 11.95 24.43 -91.99
CA ARG A 3 10.82 24.80 -91.05
C ARG A 3 11.09 24.13 -89.71
N LEU A 4 11.16 24.89 -88.66
CA LEU A 4 11.15 24.43 -87.28
C LEU A 4 9.66 24.19 -86.82
N LEU A 5 9.39 22.95 -86.47
CA LEU A 5 8.18 22.57 -85.70
C LEU A 5 8.44 22.74 -84.22
N SER A 6 7.70 23.61 -83.57
CA SER A 6 7.67 23.71 -82.09
C SER A 6 6.64 22.73 -81.56
N VAL A 7 7.05 21.78 -80.73
CA VAL A 7 6.19 20.89 -79.94
C VAL A 7 6.02 21.50 -78.57
N ALA A 8 4.81 21.94 -78.25
CA ALA A 8 4.46 22.40 -76.91
C ALA A 8 4.11 21.18 -76.04
N LEU A 9 4.88 20.94 -75.01
CA LEU A 9 4.65 19.90 -74.01
C LEU A 9 3.81 20.47 -72.87
N LEU A 10 2.54 20.03 -72.75
CA LEU A 10 1.63 20.42 -71.72
C LEU A 10 1.85 19.56 -70.49
N PHE A 11 2.44 20.13 -69.41
CA PHE A 11 2.58 19.45 -68.09
C PHE A 11 1.28 19.61 -67.33
N MET A 12 0.51 18.54 -67.21
CA MET A 12 -0.57 18.47 -66.23
C MET A 12 0.03 18.16 -64.87
N LEU A 13 0.00 19.14 -63.92
CA LEU A 13 0.25 18.92 -62.51
C LEU A 13 -1.02 18.31 -61.89
N THR A 14 -0.96 17.01 -61.59
CA THR A 14 -1.96 16.40 -60.69
C THR A 14 -1.57 16.70 -59.24
N GLN A 15 -2.30 17.62 -58.60
CA GLN A 15 -2.21 17.82 -57.15
C GLN A 15 -2.92 16.65 -56.48
N SER A 16 -2.14 15.74 -55.90
CA SER A 16 -2.64 14.74 -54.92
C SER A 16 -2.93 15.46 -53.60
N MET A 17 -4.18 15.73 -53.33
CA MET A 17 -4.64 16.14 -51.98
C MET A 17 -4.47 14.93 -51.05
N SER A 18 -3.42 14.97 -50.22
CA SER A 18 -3.25 14.06 -49.10
C SER A 18 -4.30 14.42 -48.06
N ALA A 19 -5.32 13.63 -47.92
CA ALA A 19 -6.27 13.74 -46.81
C ALA A 19 -5.52 13.33 -45.53
N ALA A 20 -5.12 14.32 -44.73
CA ALA A 20 -4.63 14.08 -43.38
C ALA A 20 -5.78 13.47 -42.57
N ALA A 21 -5.64 12.18 -42.21
CA ALA A 21 -6.53 11.52 -41.28
C ALA A 21 -6.44 12.27 -39.94
N GLN A 22 -7.47 12.97 -39.55
CA GLN A 22 -7.59 13.57 -38.22
C GLN A 22 -7.64 12.43 -37.20
N SER A 23 -6.66 12.37 -36.33
CA SER A 23 -6.69 11.49 -35.16
C SER A 23 -7.98 11.76 -34.37
N PRO A 24 -8.72 10.73 -33.93
CA PRO A 24 -9.92 10.93 -33.15
C PRO A 24 -9.56 11.77 -31.91
N ALA A 25 -10.33 12.82 -31.68
CA ALA A 25 -10.17 13.69 -30.53
C ALA A 25 -10.22 12.83 -29.25
N ALA A 26 -9.18 12.93 -28.41
CA ALA A 26 -9.14 12.24 -27.14
C ALA A 26 -10.42 12.55 -26.35
N LYS A 27 -11.13 11.50 -25.90
CA LYS A 27 -12.30 11.68 -25.04
C LYS A 27 -11.89 12.51 -23.83
N PRO A 28 -12.66 13.53 -23.42
CA PRO A 28 -12.32 14.32 -22.25
C PRO A 28 -12.23 13.38 -21.04
N VAL A 29 -11.09 13.43 -20.35
CA VAL A 29 -10.91 12.72 -19.09
C VAL A 29 -11.96 13.26 -18.12
N PRO A 30 -12.81 12.44 -17.51
CA PRO A 30 -13.80 12.91 -16.56
C PRO A 30 -13.08 13.71 -15.46
N LYS A 31 -13.57 14.95 -15.23
CA LYS A 31 -13.04 15.78 -14.16
C LYS A 31 -13.32 15.05 -12.85
N ARG A 32 -12.25 14.72 -12.12
CA ARG A 32 -12.37 14.07 -10.81
C ARG A 32 -13.16 15.00 -9.90
N GLU A 33 -14.22 14.50 -9.30
CA GLU A 33 -14.92 15.25 -8.27
C GLU A 33 -13.97 15.48 -7.09
N PRO A 34 -13.93 16.68 -6.50
CA PRO A 34 -13.16 16.89 -5.30
C PRO A 34 -13.73 15.99 -4.20
N PRO A 35 -12.89 15.40 -3.33
CA PRO A 35 -13.39 14.65 -2.19
C PRO A 35 -14.29 15.55 -1.34
N PRO A 36 -15.34 15.00 -0.70
CA PRO A 36 -16.18 15.75 0.21
C PRO A 36 -15.32 16.29 1.37
N VAL A 37 -15.75 17.43 1.93
CA VAL A 37 -15.10 17.94 3.14
C VAL A 37 -15.27 16.92 4.26
N ARG A 38 -14.16 16.45 4.82
CA ARG A 38 -14.16 15.48 5.93
C ARG A 38 -14.09 16.22 7.25
N ASP A 39 -15.04 15.93 8.10
CA ASP A 39 -15.03 16.37 9.49
C ASP A 39 -14.95 15.13 10.38
N PRO A 40 -13.89 14.97 11.22
CA PRO A 40 -13.73 13.83 12.10
C PRO A 40 -14.84 13.71 13.16
N LYS A 41 -15.69 14.74 13.28
CA LYS A 41 -16.90 14.73 14.14
C LYS A 41 -18.18 14.42 13.35
N THR A 42 -18.07 13.95 12.12
CA THR A 42 -19.21 13.53 11.29
C THR A 42 -20.00 12.45 12.05
N PRO A 43 -21.35 12.57 12.12
CA PRO A 43 -22.18 11.53 12.74
C PRO A 43 -21.94 10.16 12.08
N GLY A 44 -21.69 9.15 12.92
CA GLY A 44 -21.35 7.80 12.47
C GLY A 44 -19.86 7.49 12.40
N TYR A 45 -18.99 8.52 12.54
CA TYR A 45 -17.55 8.32 12.71
C TYR A 45 -17.22 7.96 14.17
N VAL A 46 -16.08 7.31 14.36
CA VAL A 46 -15.62 6.94 15.70
C VAL A 46 -15.34 8.19 16.54
N THR A 47 -15.65 8.13 17.83
CA THR A 47 -15.24 9.19 18.76
C THR A 47 -13.73 9.15 18.89
N ALA A 48 -13.08 10.28 18.63
CA ALA A 48 -11.64 10.41 18.64
C ALA A 48 -11.18 11.59 19.51
N LYS A 49 -9.97 11.48 20.08
CA LYS A 49 -9.36 12.53 20.89
C LYS A 49 -8.62 13.52 19.99
N ASP A 50 -9.01 14.79 20.03
CA ASP A 50 -8.24 15.87 19.39
C ASP A 50 -6.87 16.02 20.07
N LEU A 51 -5.83 16.09 19.27
CA LEU A 51 -4.46 16.38 19.73
C LEU A 51 -4.09 17.85 19.41
N PRO A 52 -3.21 18.46 20.19
CA PRO A 52 -2.63 19.75 19.84
C PRO A 52 -1.97 19.69 18.44
N ASP A 53 -1.98 20.82 17.73
CA ASP A 53 -1.42 20.89 16.37
C ASP A 53 0.10 20.56 16.37
N GLY A 54 0.49 19.67 15.48
CA GLY A 54 1.87 19.17 15.36
C GLY A 54 2.25 18.07 16.35
N GLU A 55 1.35 17.64 17.25
CA GLU A 55 1.61 16.54 18.19
C GLU A 55 1.11 15.20 17.65
N ASN A 56 1.76 14.12 18.08
CA ASN A 56 1.40 12.74 17.74
C ASN A 56 0.53 12.07 18.82
N ALA A 57 -0.14 10.98 18.42
CA ALA A 57 -0.77 10.09 19.38
C ALA A 57 0.32 9.40 20.22
N PRO A 58 0.14 9.28 21.56
CA PRO A 58 1.12 8.57 22.39
C PRO A 58 1.30 7.12 21.92
N SER A 59 2.54 6.68 21.81
CA SER A 59 2.86 5.31 21.32
C SER A 59 2.39 4.20 22.26
N ASP A 60 2.02 4.51 23.50
CA ASP A 60 1.48 3.58 24.50
C ASP A 60 -0.06 3.64 24.65
N ALA A 61 -0.74 4.47 23.85
CA ALA A 61 -2.18 4.67 23.90
C ALA A 61 -2.91 3.95 22.76
N GLU A 62 -4.00 3.29 23.11
CA GLU A 62 -4.93 2.67 22.13
C GLU A 62 -6.13 3.60 21.85
N GLY A 63 -6.82 3.34 20.73
CA GLY A 63 -8.04 4.03 20.34
C GLY A 63 -7.84 5.03 19.21
N ASN A 64 -8.67 6.08 19.19
CA ASN A 64 -8.82 6.96 18.04
C ASN A 64 -8.31 8.37 18.36
N PHE A 65 -7.52 8.94 17.46
CA PHE A 65 -6.88 10.24 17.61
C PHE A 65 -7.06 11.09 16.37
N ILE A 66 -7.12 12.42 16.55
CA ILE A 66 -7.18 13.40 15.48
C ILE A 66 -5.92 14.25 15.56
N LEU A 67 -5.09 14.21 14.51
CA LEU A 67 -3.96 15.12 14.35
C LEU A 67 -4.45 16.50 13.85
N GLY A 68 -3.77 17.55 14.29
CA GLY A 68 -3.91 18.88 13.75
C GLY A 68 -3.44 19.00 12.29
N PRO A 69 -3.65 20.16 11.65
CA PRO A 69 -3.38 20.34 10.22
C PRO A 69 -1.89 20.54 9.87
N THR A 70 -1.00 20.59 10.85
CA THR A 70 0.44 20.80 10.65
C THR A 70 1.19 19.49 10.92
N HIS A 71 2.02 19.06 9.97
CA HIS A 71 2.74 17.80 10.01
C HIS A 71 4.26 18.02 9.99
N PRO A 72 4.87 18.45 11.11
CA PRO A 72 6.31 18.54 11.19
C PRO A 72 6.93 17.14 11.21
N PRO A 73 8.05 16.89 10.53
CA PRO A 73 8.73 15.60 10.65
C PRO A 73 9.15 15.38 12.10
N ALA A 74 8.94 14.18 12.61
CA ALA A 74 9.45 13.78 13.91
C ALA A 74 10.98 13.82 13.92
N PRO A 75 11.62 14.11 15.05
CA PRO A 75 13.08 14.10 15.14
C PRO A 75 13.69 12.80 14.63
N GLU A 76 13.10 11.67 14.97
CA GLU A 76 13.56 10.33 14.60
C GLU A 76 13.38 10.03 13.09
N SER A 77 12.60 10.84 12.36
CA SER A 77 12.46 10.74 10.91
C SER A 77 13.57 11.46 10.13
N ILE A 78 14.46 12.15 10.83
CA ILE A 78 15.58 12.88 10.26
C ILE A 78 16.87 12.11 10.55
N GLU A 79 17.80 12.10 9.60
CA GLU A 79 19.10 11.47 9.79
C GLU A 79 19.91 12.20 10.88
N HIS A 80 20.37 11.47 11.89
CA HIS A 80 21.14 12.01 13.00
C HIS A 80 22.63 11.69 12.86
N ILE A 81 23.48 12.72 12.93
CA ILE A 81 24.93 12.56 12.91
C ILE A 81 25.36 11.72 14.13
N GLY A 82 26.10 10.64 13.88
CA GLY A 82 26.62 9.76 14.93
C GLY A 82 25.72 8.59 15.30
N VAL A 83 24.51 8.52 14.76
CA VAL A 83 23.69 7.31 14.86
C VAL A 83 24.24 6.25 13.90
N PRO A 84 24.44 5.00 14.36
CA PRO A 84 24.94 3.93 13.50
C PRO A 84 23.92 3.54 12.44
N HIS A 85 24.27 3.70 11.16
CA HIS A 85 23.40 3.30 10.05
C HIS A 85 23.44 1.79 9.80
N GLY A 86 22.26 1.24 9.51
CA GLY A 86 22.12 -0.10 8.94
C GLY A 86 22.68 -0.17 7.52
N ARG A 87 22.82 -1.39 7.00
CA ARG A 87 23.20 -1.62 5.61
C ARG A 87 21.98 -2.01 4.80
N VAL A 88 21.89 -1.50 3.57
CA VAL A 88 20.82 -1.85 2.64
C VAL A 88 21.40 -2.73 1.52
N ILE A 89 20.78 -3.88 1.31
CA ILE A 89 21.09 -4.81 0.23
C ILE A 89 19.89 -4.85 -0.69
N THR A 90 20.11 -4.65 -1.99
CA THR A 90 19.03 -4.76 -2.99
C THR A 90 19.35 -5.87 -3.96
N PHE A 91 18.37 -6.71 -4.25
CA PHE A 91 18.44 -7.72 -5.30
C PHE A 91 17.18 -7.73 -6.16
N ILE A 92 17.26 -8.38 -7.31
CA ILE A 92 16.17 -8.48 -8.27
C ILE A 92 15.61 -9.90 -8.25
N MET A 93 14.27 -10.02 -8.28
CA MET A 93 13.57 -11.27 -8.51
C MET A 93 12.85 -11.19 -9.86
N ASP A 94 13.03 -12.21 -10.67
CA ASP A 94 12.32 -12.38 -11.94
C ASP A 94 11.03 -13.16 -11.71
N SER A 95 9.91 -12.63 -12.19
CA SER A 95 8.57 -13.22 -11.96
C SER A 95 8.38 -14.55 -12.71
N THR A 96 9.15 -14.82 -13.77
CA THR A 96 9.04 -16.09 -14.53
C THR A 96 9.36 -17.32 -13.69
N GLY A 97 10.13 -17.15 -12.61
CA GLY A 97 10.43 -18.19 -11.65
C GLY A 97 9.43 -18.31 -10.51
N SER A 98 8.50 -17.37 -10.36
CA SER A 98 7.50 -17.37 -9.30
C SER A 98 6.41 -18.40 -9.57
N LYS A 99 6.04 -19.16 -8.54
CA LYS A 99 4.92 -20.10 -8.60
C LYS A 99 3.58 -19.39 -8.42
N ARG A 100 3.57 -18.25 -7.72
CA ARG A 100 2.36 -17.55 -7.32
C ARG A 100 2.07 -16.32 -8.17
N TYR A 101 3.11 -15.59 -8.57
CA TYR A 101 3.02 -14.31 -9.31
C TYR A 101 3.93 -14.30 -10.55
N PRO A 102 3.59 -15.08 -11.59
CA PRO A 102 4.38 -15.11 -12.82
C PRO A 102 4.28 -13.81 -13.65
N GLY A 103 3.32 -12.96 -13.32
CA GLY A 103 3.14 -11.65 -13.91
C GLY A 103 1.96 -11.54 -14.85
N ILE A 104 1.15 -10.49 -14.61
CA ILE A 104 0.06 -10.08 -15.49
C ILE A 104 0.09 -8.57 -15.74
N ALA A 105 -0.48 -8.16 -16.85
CA ALA A 105 -0.81 -6.77 -17.13
C ALA A 105 -2.25 -6.65 -17.59
N ARG A 106 -2.90 -5.55 -17.20
CA ARG A 106 -4.26 -5.25 -17.62
C ARG A 106 -4.30 -4.93 -19.11
N GLU A 107 -5.31 -5.47 -19.82
CA GLU A 107 -5.58 -5.06 -21.19
C GLU A 107 -5.90 -3.56 -21.27
N PRO A 108 -5.34 -2.84 -22.25
CA PRO A 108 -5.67 -1.43 -22.46
C PRO A 108 -7.18 -1.22 -22.61
N ASP A 109 -7.69 -0.09 -22.13
CA ASP A 109 -9.08 0.36 -22.26
C ASP A 109 -10.16 -0.57 -21.66
N THR A 110 -9.77 -1.54 -20.82
CA THR A 110 -10.72 -2.45 -20.17
C THR A 110 -11.12 -2.02 -18.76
N PHE A 111 -10.51 -0.98 -18.20
CA PHE A 111 -10.87 -0.46 -16.88
C PHE A 111 -12.19 0.30 -16.89
N GLY A 112 -13.09 -0.08 -16.00
CA GLY A 112 -14.38 0.60 -15.85
C GLY A 112 -15.37 0.31 -16.98
N VAL A 113 -15.25 -0.82 -17.67
CA VAL A 113 -16.22 -1.27 -18.67
C VAL A 113 -17.50 -1.72 -17.97
N PRO A 114 -18.71 -1.36 -18.50
CA PRO A 114 -19.95 -1.90 -17.96
C PRO A 114 -19.99 -3.43 -17.99
N ASP A 115 -20.43 -4.06 -16.90
CA ASP A 115 -20.65 -5.49 -16.87
C ASP A 115 -21.79 -5.86 -17.87
N PRO A 116 -21.56 -6.74 -18.84
CA PRO A 116 -22.61 -7.17 -19.79
C PRO A 116 -23.83 -7.80 -19.10
N LYS A 117 -23.63 -8.40 -17.92
CA LYS A 117 -24.71 -9.02 -17.12
C LYS A 117 -25.43 -8.04 -16.20
N ASN A 118 -24.75 -6.97 -15.83
CA ASN A 118 -25.27 -5.91 -14.98
C ASN A 118 -24.69 -4.56 -15.41
N PRO A 119 -25.26 -3.88 -16.44
CA PRO A 119 -24.71 -2.64 -16.97
C PRO A 119 -24.64 -1.47 -15.97
N ALA A 120 -25.28 -1.58 -14.82
CA ALA A 120 -25.13 -0.63 -13.73
C ALA A 120 -23.80 -0.75 -12.98
N SER A 121 -23.16 -1.91 -13.06
CA SER A 121 -21.84 -2.17 -12.47
C SER A 121 -20.73 -1.95 -13.51
N LEU A 122 -19.62 -1.38 -13.07
CA LEU A 122 -18.40 -1.32 -13.87
C LEU A 122 -17.50 -2.49 -13.45
N ILE A 123 -17.14 -3.32 -14.41
CA ILE A 123 -16.11 -4.33 -14.19
C ILE A 123 -14.82 -3.90 -14.84
N VAL A 124 -13.80 -4.38 -14.28
CA VAL A 124 -12.52 -4.51 -14.92
C VAL A 124 -12.37 -5.96 -15.25
N THR A 125 -11.94 -6.13 -16.49
CA THR A 125 -11.67 -6.99 -16.69
C THR A 125 -10.85 -8.02 -17.35
N THR A 126 -10.01 -7.82 -18.24
CA THR A 126 -9.11 -8.78 -18.82
C THR A 126 -7.66 -8.41 -18.59
N SER A 127 -6.86 -9.41 -18.25
CA SER A 127 -5.41 -9.32 -18.15
C SER A 127 -4.77 -10.34 -19.06
N HIS A 128 -3.54 -10.09 -19.43
CA HIS A 128 -2.70 -11.03 -20.18
C HIS A 128 -1.42 -11.33 -19.39
N PRO A 129 -0.76 -12.46 -19.64
CA PRO A 129 0.55 -12.75 -19.06
C PRO A 129 1.57 -11.67 -19.43
N ALA A 130 2.23 -11.12 -18.43
CA ALA A 130 3.24 -10.07 -18.58
C ALA A 130 4.32 -10.25 -17.51
N PRO A 131 5.35 -11.05 -17.76
CA PRO A 131 6.46 -11.22 -16.83
C PRO A 131 7.12 -9.88 -16.50
N TYR A 132 7.60 -9.75 -15.29
CA TYR A 132 8.23 -8.54 -14.76
C TYR A 132 9.40 -8.87 -13.84
N THR A 133 10.13 -7.85 -13.44
CA THR A 133 11.14 -7.95 -12.38
C THR A 133 10.74 -7.06 -11.20
N ARG A 134 10.97 -7.55 -9.98
CA ARG A 134 10.80 -6.77 -8.77
C ARG A 134 12.11 -6.55 -8.04
N HIS A 135 12.23 -5.43 -7.37
CA HIS A 135 13.33 -5.12 -6.47
C HIS A 135 12.92 -5.49 -5.04
N VAL A 136 13.83 -6.16 -4.35
CA VAL A 136 13.71 -6.40 -2.91
C VAL A 136 14.88 -5.70 -2.23
N SER A 137 14.57 -4.73 -1.38
CA SER A 137 15.56 -3.98 -0.59
C SER A 137 15.47 -4.43 0.86
N VAL A 138 16.59 -4.87 1.40
CA VAL A 138 16.71 -5.40 2.76
C VAL A 138 17.58 -4.48 3.58
N TYR A 139 16.99 -3.79 4.54
CA TYR A 139 17.71 -3.05 5.57
C TYR A 139 18.07 -4.01 6.72
N VAL A 140 19.34 -4.01 7.10
CA VAL A 140 19.84 -4.78 8.26
C VAL A 140 20.47 -3.79 9.22
N PRO A 141 19.94 -3.65 10.46
CA PRO A 141 20.47 -2.68 11.42
C PRO A 141 21.90 -2.98 11.81
N ARG A 142 22.66 -1.98 12.20
CA ARG A 142 24.02 -2.13 12.68
C ARG A 142 24.12 -3.05 13.91
N GLN A 143 23.06 -3.07 14.71
CA GLN A 143 22.93 -3.82 15.94
C GLN A 143 22.52 -5.29 15.71
N TYR A 144 22.35 -5.75 14.45
CA TYR A 144 22.00 -7.12 14.16
C TYR A 144 23.04 -8.11 14.73
N ASP A 145 22.57 -9.09 15.50
CA ASP A 145 23.39 -10.19 16.00
C ASP A 145 23.13 -11.45 15.16
N PRO A 146 24.12 -11.99 14.42
CA PRO A 146 23.95 -13.18 13.59
C PRO A 146 23.70 -14.48 14.39
N LYS A 147 23.84 -14.44 15.72
CA LYS A 147 23.53 -15.59 16.59
C LYS A 147 22.06 -15.71 16.93
N THR A 148 21.29 -14.64 16.74
CA THR A 148 19.85 -14.59 17.04
C THR A 148 19.05 -14.39 15.76
N ALA A 149 17.85 -14.99 15.71
CA ALA A 149 16.90 -14.73 14.65
C ALA A 149 16.28 -13.32 14.86
N ALA A 150 16.40 -12.46 13.87
CA ALA A 150 15.92 -11.08 13.96
C ALA A 150 14.41 -11.00 13.77
N PRO A 151 13.71 -10.15 14.53
CA PRO A 151 12.39 -9.70 14.16
C PRO A 151 12.46 -8.92 12.84
N PHE A 152 11.35 -8.81 12.12
CA PHE A 152 11.34 -8.10 10.85
C PHE A 152 9.99 -7.46 10.49
N ILE A 153 10.04 -6.50 9.59
CA ILE A 153 8.87 -5.87 8.98
C ILE A 153 8.93 -6.00 7.46
N VAL A 154 7.84 -6.45 6.84
CA VAL A 154 7.67 -6.53 5.38
C VAL A 154 6.88 -5.33 4.91
N GLY A 155 7.48 -4.51 4.06
CA GLY A 155 6.86 -3.33 3.44
C GLY A 155 6.51 -3.55 1.98
N ALA A 156 5.29 -3.17 1.60
CA ALA A 156 4.83 -3.10 0.22
C ALA A 156 5.35 -1.84 -0.49
N ASP A 157 5.44 -1.88 -1.82
CA ASP A 157 5.81 -0.76 -2.70
C ASP A 157 7.20 -0.14 -2.42
N GLY A 158 8.15 -0.96 -1.91
CA GLY A 158 9.48 -0.48 -1.55
C GLY A 158 10.37 -0.01 -2.71
N PRO A 159 11.55 0.60 -2.42
CA PRO A 159 12.14 0.78 -1.09
C PRO A 159 11.56 1.93 -0.31
N ASP A 160 11.54 1.85 1.03
CA ASP A 160 11.07 2.89 1.93
C ASP A 160 12.21 3.51 2.74
N GLN A 161 12.77 4.62 2.23
CA GLN A 161 13.91 5.30 2.86
C GLN A 161 13.54 5.96 4.20
N ALA A 162 12.31 6.45 4.34
CA ALA A 162 11.85 7.03 5.60
C ALA A 162 11.85 5.98 6.71
N LEU A 163 11.39 4.77 6.41
CA LEU A 163 11.44 3.65 7.34
C LEU A 163 12.88 3.36 7.78
N PHE A 164 13.85 3.32 6.86
CA PHE A 164 15.22 2.97 7.19
C PHE A 164 15.88 4.00 8.14
N SER A 165 15.64 5.30 7.89
CA SER A 165 16.14 6.37 8.76
C SER A 165 15.52 6.31 10.17
N VAL A 166 14.21 6.08 10.25
CA VAL A 166 13.51 5.93 11.53
C VAL A 166 14.02 4.71 12.30
N LEU A 167 14.26 3.60 11.61
CA LEU A 167 14.80 2.39 12.24
C LEU A 167 16.20 2.61 12.82
N ASP A 168 17.09 3.33 12.10
CA ASP A 168 18.41 3.67 12.62
C ASP A 168 18.31 4.40 13.97
N ASN A 169 17.47 5.42 14.06
CA ASN A 169 17.30 6.24 15.25
C ASN A 169 16.62 5.47 16.39
N LEU A 170 15.47 4.86 16.15
CA LEU A 170 14.70 4.17 17.20
C LEU A 170 15.43 2.94 17.77
N ILE A 171 16.17 2.21 16.92
CA ILE A 171 16.98 1.05 17.39
C ILE A 171 18.16 1.55 18.22
N ALA A 172 18.82 2.64 17.82
CA ALA A 172 19.91 3.23 18.60
C ALA A 172 19.44 3.74 19.96
N GLU A 173 18.21 4.23 20.06
CA GLU A 173 17.56 4.69 21.28
C GLU A 173 16.93 3.58 22.12
N HIS A 174 17.01 2.32 21.68
CA HIS A 174 16.35 1.17 22.31
C HIS A 174 14.86 1.32 22.51
N LYS A 175 14.18 2.04 21.61
CA LYS A 175 12.71 2.21 21.61
C LYS A 175 11.99 1.05 20.94
N ILE A 176 12.66 0.42 19.95
CA ILE A 176 12.15 -0.74 19.22
C ILE A 176 13.23 -1.84 19.13
N PRO A 177 12.90 -3.09 18.84
CA PRO A 177 13.92 -4.14 18.69
C PRO A 177 14.80 -3.90 17.45
N ALA A 178 16.03 -4.40 17.49
CA ALA A 178 16.91 -4.43 16.33
C ALA A 178 16.33 -5.38 15.26
N MET A 179 15.57 -4.82 14.31
CA MET A 179 14.82 -5.57 13.31
C MET A 179 15.34 -5.36 11.89
N VAL A 180 15.10 -6.35 11.04
CA VAL A 180 15.31 -6.29 9.60
C VAL A 180 14.06 -5.65 8.94
N ALA A 181 14.25 -4.73 7.98
CA ALA A 181 13.13 -4.28 7.14
C ALA A 181 13.31 -4.81 5.71
N ILE A 182 12.22 -5.32 5.14
CA ILE A 182 12.17 -5.96 3.84
C ILE A 182 11.17 -5.20 2.99
N SER A 183 11.65 -4.39 2.07
CA SER A 183 10.80 -3.61 1.16
C SER A 183 10.71 -4.31 -0.18
N ILE A 184 9.50 -4.68 -0.59
CA ILE A 184 9.24 -5.44 -1.81
C ILE A 184 8.52 -4.53 -2.80
N SER A 185 9.11 -4.29 -3.99
CA SER A 185 8.38 -3.60 -5.05
C SER A 185 7.28 -4.50 -5.63
N ASN A 186 6.19 -3.89 -6.07
CA ASN A 186 5.09 -4.61 -6.73
C ASN A 186 5.43 -5.01 -8.16
N GLY A 187 4.54 -5.79 -8.78
CA GLY A 187 4.66 -6.24 -10.15
C GLY A 187 4.24 -5.24 -11.22
N SER A 188 4.00 -3.99 -10.86
CA SER A 188 3.55 -2.89 -11.71
C SER A 188 2.03 -2.72 -11.87
N GLY A 189 1.67 -1.60 -12.44
CA GLY A 189 0.27 -1.20 -12.59
C GLY A 189 -0.36 -0.73 -11.28
N ASP A 190 -1.65 -0.52 -11.32
CA ASP A 190 -2.45 -0.12 -10.16
C ASP A 190 -3.87 -0.64 -10.30
N ALA A 191 -4.51 -0.91 -9.16
CA ALA A 191 -5.87 -1.41 -9.04
C ALA A 191 -6.14 -2.70 -9.86
N GLN A 192 -7.39 -2.95 -10.08
CA GLN A 192 -7.91 -4.18 -10.68
C GLN A 192 -7.30 -4.51 -12.05
N GLY A 193 -6.99 -5.78 -12.28
CA GLY A 193 -6.44 -6.30 -13.52
C GLY A 193 -4.94 -6.09 -13.70
N SER A 194 -4.30 -5.30 -12.84
CA SER A 194 -2.84 -5.16 -12.77
C SER A 194 -2.22 -6.22 -11.86
N GLU A 195 -0.91 -6.43 -11.99
CA GLU A 195 -0.19 -7.32 -11.08
C GLU A 195 -0.24 -6.81 -9.63
N ARG A 196 -0.04 -5.50 -9.40
CA ARG A 196 -0.15 -4.90 -8.08
C ARG A 196 -1.54 -5.10 -7.46
N GLY A 197 -2.60 -4.98 -8.27
CA GLY A 197 -3.96 -5.25 -7.80
C GLY A 197 -4.17 -6.72 -7.45
N LEU A 198 -3.60 -7.64 -8.24
CA LEU A 198 -3.64 -9.07 -7.95
C LEU A 198 -2.87 -9.42 -6.67
N GLU A 199 -1.69 -8.84 -6.49
CA GLU A 199 -0.85 -9.05 -5.31
C GLU A 199 -1.49 -8.52 -4.03
N TYR A 200 -2.04 -7.31 -4.05
CA TYR A 200 -2.38 -6.55 -2.84
C TYR A 200 -3.86 -6.51 -2.49
N ASP A 201 -4.74 -6.54 -3.51
CA ASP A 201 -6.18 -6.37 -3.29
C ASP A 201 -6.95 -7.69 -3.30
N THR A 202 -6.27 -8.82 -3.52
CA THR A 202 -6.88 -10.16 -3.48
C THR A 202 -7.08 -10.60 -2.03
N MET A 203 -8.33 -10.91 -1.67
CA MET A 203 -8.71 -11.36 -0.33
C MET A 203 -8.32 -12.84 -0.11
N SER A 204 -7.02 -13.09 0.07
CA SER A 204 -6.46 -14.43 0.28
C SER A 204 -5.10 -14.40 0.96
N GLY A 205 -4.62 -15.55 1.46
CA GLY A 205 -3.28 -15.72 2.05
C GLY A 205 -2.13 -15.81 1.04
N VAL A 206 -2.42 -15.80 -0.26
CA VAL A 206 -1.43 -16.11 -1.30
C VAL A 206 -0.22 -15.17 -1.28
N TYR A 207 -0.42 -13.87 -0.98
CA TYR A 207 0.72 -12.96 -0.92
C TYR A 207 1.61 -13.22 0.30
N ALA A 208 1.04 -13.58 1.44
CA ALA A 208 1.83 -13.98 2.61
C ALA A 208 2.63 -15.26 2.33
N GLU A 209 2.01 -16.23 1.66
CA GLU A 209 2.68 -17.47 1.24
C GLU A 209 3.80 -17.20 0.21
N PHE A 210 3.58 -16.27 -0.74
CA PHE A 210 4.61 -15.82 -1.67
C PHE A 210 5.81 -15.23 -0.92
N VAL A 211 5.56 -14.36 0.06
CA VAL A 211 6.62 -13.77 0.87
C VAL A 211 7.36 -14.86 1.63
N GLU A 212 6.67 -15.77 2.30
CA GLU A 212 7.26 -16.83 3.11
C GLU A 212 8.09 -17.82 2.27
N GLU A 213 7.55 -18.26 1.13
CA GLU A 213 8.14 -19.35 0.35
C GLU A 213 9.16 -18.88 -0.69
N GLU A 214 8.97 -17.68 -1.26
CA GLU A 214 9.78 -17.22 -2.39
C GLU A 214 10.69 -16.04 -2.03
N VAL A 215 10.25 -15.11 -1.14
CA VAL A 215 11.03 -13.91 -0.82
C VAL A 215 11.96 -14.11 0.37
N LEU A 216 11.45 -14.56 1.53
CA LEU A 216 12.24 -14.65 2.76
C LEU A 216 13.48 -15.56 2.63
N PRO A 217 13.44 -16.72 1.93
CA PRO A 217 14.64 -17.54 1.74
C PRO A 217 15.75 -16.81 0.94
N LEU A 218 15.35 -15.96 -0.02
CA LEU A 218 16.30 -15.14 -0.77
C LEU A 218 16.84 -14.00 0.10
N VAL A 219 15.99 -13.36 0.92
CA VAL A 219 16.41 -12.34 1.89
C VAL A 219 17.47 -12.89 2.83
N GLU A 220 17.21 -14.04 3.48
CA GLU A 220 18.17 -14.68 4.40
C GLU A 220 19.51 -14.97 3.71
N LYS A 221 19.45 -15.49 2.48
CA LYS A 221 20.65 -15.80 1.69
C LYS A 221 21.42 -14.55 1.26
N GLN A 222 20.73 -13.55 0.68
CA GLN A 222 21.36 -12.37 0.07
C GLN A 222 21.87 -11.38 1.13
N ALA A 223 21.11 -11.21 2.21
CA ALA A 223 21.49 -10.31 3.29
C ALA A 223 22.32 -10.99 4.39
N ASN A 224 22.50 -12.32 4.33
CA ASN A 224 23.16 -13.12 5.35
C ASN A 224 22.60 -12.84 6.76
N VAL A 225 21.28 -13.01 6.89
CA VAL A 225 20.53 -12.83 8.14
C VAL A 225 19.71 -14.07 8.43
N LYS A 226 19.33 -14.23 9.71
CA LYS A 226 18.32 -15.20 10.14
C LYS A 226 17.08 -14.43 10.59
N LEU A 227 15.93 -14.82 10.10
CA LEU A 227 14.65 -14.20 10.44
C LEU A 227 13.89 -15.07 11.45
N THR A 228 13.18 -14.40 12.36
CA THR A 228 12.39 -15.12 13.38
C THR A 228 11.20 -15.85 12.76
N GLN A 229 10.85 -16.99 13.37
CA GLN A 229 9.62 -17.72 13.08
C GLN A 229 8.49 -17.37 14.05
N ASP A 230 8.78 -16.57 15.09
CA ASP A 230 7.78 -16.10 16.04
C ASP A 230 6.90 -15.03 15.40
N PRO A 231 5.57 -15.23 15.27
CA PRO A 231 4.66 -14.25 14.68
C PRO A 231 4.64 -12.92 15.44
N GLU A 232 4.97 -12.89 16.74
CA GLU A 232 5.14 -11.66 17.51
C GLU A 232 6.34 -10.83 17.04
N GLY A 233 7.33 -11.45 16.42
CA GLY A 233 8.49 -10.80 15.83
C GLY A 233 8.32 -10.44 14.36
N ARG A 234 7.11 -10.54 13.79
CA ARG A 234 6.85 -10.32 12.36
C ARG A 234 5.77 -9.26 12.15
N ALA A 235 6.11 -8.24 11.38
CA ALA A 235 5.22 -7.16 11.04
C ALA A 235 5.05 -7.02 9.52
N THR A 236 3.93 -6.44 9.11
CA THR A 236 3.61 -6.04 7.74
C THR A 236 3.26 -4.57 7.70
N MET A 237 3.60 -3.87 6.61
CA MET A 237 3.27 -2.46 6.44
C MET A 237 3.05 -2.08 4.99
N GLY A 238 2.32 -0.99 4.78
CA GLY A 238 2.18 -0.39 3.46
C GLY A 238 1.34 0.87 3.44
N GLY A 239 1.23 1.44 2.25
CA GLY A 239 0.33 2.54 1.92
C GLY A 239 -0.69 2.10 0.87
N SER A 240 -1.92 2.63 0.91
CA SER A 240 -2.95 2.33 -0.09
C SER A 240 -3.26 0.83 -0.17
N SER A 241 -3.25 0.23 -1.36
CA SER A 241 -3.39 -1.24 -1.53
C SER A 241 -2.31 -2.02 -0.78
N GLY A 242 -1.10 -1.48 -0.62
CA GLY A 242 -0.06 -2.11 0.20
C GLY A 242 -0.46 -2.20 1.68
N ALA A 243 -1.25 -1.25 2.19
CA ALA A 243 -1.75 -1.27 3.56
C ALA A 243 -2.89 -2.27 3.75
N SER A 244 -3.80 -2.40 2.78
CA SER A 244 -4.79 -3.49 2.81
C SER A 244 -4.12 -4.85 2.69
N CYS A 245 -3.11 -5.00 1.82
CA CYS A 245 -2.29 -6.20 1.72
C CYS A 245 -1.65 -6.57 3.06
N ALA A 246 -1.09 -5.59 3.79
CA ALA A 246 -0.49 -5.83 5.10
C ALA A 246 -1.49 -6.45 6.08
N LEU A 247 -2.74 -5.97 6.11
CA LEU A 247 -3.79 -6.58 6.93
C LEU A 247 -4.23 -7.94 6.39
N ILE A 248 -4.39 -8.08 5.07
CA ILE A 248 -4.78 -9.33 4.42
C ILE A 248 -3.78 -10.44 4.76
N MET A 249 -2.47 -10.17 4.68
CA MET A 249 -1.42 -11.10 5.08
C MET A 249 -1.62 -11.61 6.52
N ALA A 250 -1.75 -10.70 7.48
CA ALA A 250 -1.92 -11.03 8.89
C ALA A 250 -3.28 -11.70 9.17
N TRP A 251 -4.32 -11.31 8.42
CA TRP A 251 -5.65 -11.89 8.59
C TRP A 251 -5.73 -13.34 8.16
N TYR A 252 -5.18 -13.67 6.99
CA TYR A 252 -5.24 -15.04 6.45
C TYR A 252 -4.15 -15.94 7.03
N HIS A 253 -3.03 -15.37 7.50
CA HIS A 253 -1.92 -16.07 8.14
C HIS A 253 -1.56 -15.47 9.50
N PRO A 254 -2.47 -15.55 10.50
CA PRO A 254 -2.19 -15.06 11.85
C PRO A 254 -1.10 -15.87 12.56
N GLU A 255 -0.76 -17.07 12.07
CA GLU A 255 0.39 -17.84 12.53
C GLU A 255 1.73 -17.30 12.03
N LEU A 256 1.70 -16.38 11.05
CA LEU A 256 2.90 -15.75 10.50
C LEU A 256 3.10 -14.31 10.96
N TYR A 257 2.02 -13.51 11.07
CA TYR A 257 2.12 -12.06 11.31
C TYR A 257 1.11 -11.58 12.35
N HIS A 258 1.60 -10.87 13.37
CA HIS A 258 0.76 -10.30 14.42
C HIS A 258 0.75 -8.77 14.45
N ARG A 259 1.51 -8.08 13.57
CA ARG A 259 1.67 -6.62 13.63
C ARG A 259 1.43 -6.01 12.26
N VAL A 260 0.53 -5.03 12.19
CA VAL A 260 0.12 -4.39 10.93
C VAL A 260 0.20 -2.87 11.05
N LEU A 261 0.88 -2.22 10.10
CA LEU A 261 0.99 -0.78 9.97
C LEU A 261 0.38 -0.33 8.64
N SER A 262 -0.64 0.52 8.69
CA SER A 262 -1.47 0.89 7.54
C SER A 262 -1.54 2.41 7.39
N TYR A 263 -1.03 2.93 6.27
CA TYR A 263 -1.25 4.31 5.83
C TYR A 263 -2.27 4.35 4.71
N SER A 264 -3.36 5.11 4.88
CA SER A 264 -4.41 5.26 3.85
C SER A 264 -4.91 3.92 3.31
N GLY A 265 -5.21 2.96 4.18
CA GLY A 265 -5.53 1.58 3.79
C GLY A 265 -6.68 1.48 2.79
N THR A 266 -6.47 0.74 1.70
CA THR A 266 -7.47 0.48 0.65
C THR A 266 -8.49 -0.56 1.11
N PHE A 267 -9.23 -0.25 2.20
CA PHE A 267 -10.30 -1.12 2.71
C PHE A 267 -11.62 -0.92 1.95
N ILE A 268 -11.52 -0.80 0.63
CA ILE A 268 -12.59 -0.54 -0.32
C ILE A 268 -12.89 -1.78 -1.18
N ASN A 269 -13.92 -1.70 -2.03
CA ASN A 269 -14.26 -2.75 -2.97
C ASN A 269 -13.38 -2.68 -4.23
N GLN A 270 -12.18 -3.26 -4.19
CA GLN A 270 -11.21 -3.20 -5.30
C GLN A 270 -10.65 -4.57 -5.72
N GLN A 271 -11.07 -5.66 -5.07
CA GLN A 271 -10.56 -6.99 -5.36
C GLN A 271 -10.71 -7.40 -6.83
N TRP A 272 -9.69 -8.04 -7.37
CA TRP A 272 -9.71 -8.69 -8.66
C TRP A 272 -8.72 -9.90 -8.67
N PRO A 273 -9.09 -11.07 -9.24
CA PRO A 273 -10.44 -11.39 -9.78
C PRO A 273 -11.52 -11.35 -8.71
N TRP A 274 -12.79 -11.17 -9.16
CA TRP A 274 -13.91 -11.20 -8.24
C TRP A 274 -14.06 -12.58 -7.59
N ASN A 275 -14.28 -12.61 -6.29
CA ASN A 275 -14.47 -13.82 -5.51
C ASN A 275 -15.85 -13.81 -4.84
N PRO A 276 -16.71 -14.83 -5.06
CA PRO A 276 -18.02 -14.92 -4.42
C PRO A 276 -17.99 -15.06 -2.90
N GLU A 277 -16.87 -15.51 -2.31
CA GLU A 277 -16.70 -15.61 -0.85
C GLU A 277 -16.39 -14.26 -0.21
N THR A 278 -15.81 -13.34 -0.97
CA THR A 278 -15.49 -11.99 -0.56
C THR A 278 -15.96 -10.97 -1.61
N PRO A 279 -17.27 -10.89 -1.88
CA PRO A 279 -17.80 -10.19 -3.06
C PRO A 279 -17.54 -8.68 -3.05
N GLN A 280 -17.20 -8.11 -1.90
CA GLN A 280 -16.91 -6.70 -1.69
C GLN A 280 -15.42 -6.42 -1.40
N GLY A 281 -14.55 -7.41 -1.65
CA GLY A 281 -13.13 -7.27 -1.39
C GLY A 281 -12.83 -6.82 0.04
N ALA A 282 -11.86 -5.92 0.22
CA ALA A 282 -11.44 -5.45 1.53
C ALA A 282 -12.49 -4.59 2.27
N TRP A 283 -13.50 -4.05 1.57
CA TRP A 283 -14.65 -3.41 2.22
C TRP A 283 -15.39 -4.38 3.16
N GLY A 284 -15.37 -5.68 2.85
CA GLY A 284 -15.95 -6.72 3.68
C GLY A 284 -15.32 -6.83 5.08
N PHE A 285 -14.10 -6.36 5.30
CA PHE A 285 -13.45 -6.45 6.62
C PHE A 285 -14.32 -5.83 7.72
N HIS A 286 -14.73 -4.58 7.55
CA HIS A 286 -15.52 -3.90 8.58
C HIS A 286 -17.00 -4.32 8.61
N GLN A 287 -17.54 -4.81 7.45
CA GLN A 287 -18.97 -5.15 7.38
C GLN A 287 -19.30 -6.49 8.01
N HIS A 288 -18.52 -7.52 7.76
CA HIS A 288 -18.82 -8.88 8.18
C HIS A 288 -17.58 -9.69 8.58
N ILE A 289 -16.42 -9.51 7.92
CA ILE A 289 -15.26 -10.39 8.16
C ILE A 289 -14.76 -10.23 9.61
N ILE A 290 -14.49 -9.00 10.07
CA ILE A 290 -14.09 -8.77 11.48
C ILE A 290 -15.26 -9.04 12.43
N PRO A 291 -16.49 -8.50 12.22
CA PRO A 291 -17.62 -8.74 13.10
C PRO A 291 -17.99 -10.19 13.32
N GLU A 292 -17.95 -11.03 12.29
CA GLU A 292 -18.45 -12.41 12.33
C GLU A 292 -17.40 -13.44 12.76
N ASN A 293 -16.13 -13.08 12.78
CA ASN A 293 -15.05 -14.00 13.15
C ASN A 293 -14.50 -13.71 14.56
N PRO A 294 -13.90 -14.69 15.24
CA PRO A 294 -13.14 -14.46 16.46
C PRO A 294 -12.00 -13.45 16.23
N ALA A 295 -11.72 -12.65 17.24
CA ALA A 295 -10.58 -11.74 17.20
C ALA A 295 -9.29 -12.54 16.99
N LYS A 296 -8.44 -12.06 16.08
CA LYS A 296 -7.11 -12.65 15.81
C LYS A 296 -6.05 -11.91 16.64
N PRO A 297 -4.91 -12.53 16.93
CA PRO A 297 -3.85 -11.91 17.72
C PRO A 297 -3.07 -10.86 16.91
N ILE A 298 -3.75 -9.84 16.42
CA ILE A 298 -3.17 -8.81 15.55
C ILE A 298 -3.23 -7.47 16.27
N ARG A 299 -2.10 -6.77 16.35
CA ARG A 299 -1.99 -5.37 16.73
C ARG A 299 -1.93 -4.51 15.47
N ILE A 300 -2.74 -3.44 15.40
CA ILE A 300 -2.90 -2.66 14.18
C ILE A 300 -2.71 -1.18 14.48
N TRP A 301 -1.84 -0.52 13.73
CA TRP A 301 -1.78 0.93 13.64
C TRP A 301 -2.30 1.38 12.27
N MET A 302 -3.20 2.38 12.26
CA MET A 302 -3.84 2.88 11.04
C MET A 302 -3.86 4.39 10.99
N GLU A 303 -3.64 4.96 9.81
CA GLU A 303 -3.80 6.40 9.53
C GLU A 303 -4.61 6.61 8.24
N VAL A 304 -5.40 7.69 8.22
CA VAL A 304 -6.05 8.21 7.01
C VAL A 304 -6.11 9.74 7.04
N GLY A 305 -5.84 10.38 5.91
CA GLY A 305 -5.94 11.83 5.75
C GLY A 305 -7.38 12.32 5.47
N ASP A 306 -7.73 13.51 5.93
CA ASP A 306 -9.04 14.14 5.67
C ASP A 306 -9.29 14.45 4.18
N LYS A 307 -8.23 14.49 3.37
CA LYS A 307 -8.24 14.70 1.92
C LYS A 307 -7.92 13.43 1.13
N ASP A 308 -8.11 12.27 1.74
CA ASP A 308 -7.85 10.99 1.10
C ASP A 308 -8.78 10.74 -0.10
N LEU A 309 -8.56 9.67 -0.84
CA LEU A 309 -9.22 9.38 -2.09
C LEU A 309 -10.74 9.16 -1.92
N TYR A 310 -11.47 9.69 -2.90
CA TYR A 310 -12.89 9.48 -3.06
C TYR A 310 -13.21 9.21 -4.54
N ASN A 311 -13.64 8.01 -4.85
CA ASN A 311 -13.88 7.55 -6.22
C ASN A 311 -15.33 7.01 -6.40
N PRO A 312 -16.37 7.86 -6.27
CA PRO A 312 -17.77 7.41 -6.24
C PRO A 312 -18.24 6.76 -7.53
N ASN A 313 -17.54 7.05 -8.64
CA ASN A 313 -17.85 6.48 -9.95
C ASN A 313 -17.17 5.12 -10.22
N SER A 314 -16.23 4.69 -9.38
CA SER A 314 -15.66 3.36 -9.46
C SER A 314 -16.71 2.35 -9.02
N MET A 315 -17.00 1.37 -9.87
CA MET A 315 -18.00 0.32 -9.67
C MET A 315 -19.42 0.80 -9.27
N ARG A 316 -19.61 2.07 -8.96
CA ARG A 316 -20.90 2.73 -8.60
C ARG A 316 -21.64 2.04 -7.45
N ASP A 317 -20.89 1.52 -6.49
CA ASP A 317 -21.40 0.75 -5.34
C ASP A 317 -21.30 1.51 -4.01
N ASN A 318 -20.79 2.75 -4.02
CA ASN A 318 -20.54 3.58 -2.85
C ASN A 318 -19.53 2.98 -1.85
N MET A 319 -18.64 2.11 -2.32
CA MET A 319 -17.62 1.45 -1.49
C MET A 319 -16.20 1.90 -1.83
N HIS A 320 -16.05 3.16 -2.34
CA HIS A 320 -14.78 3.71 -2.82
C HIS A 320 -14.45 5.06 -2.18
N ASP A 321 -14.68 5.15 -0.87
CA ASP A 321 -14.32 6.25 0.01
C ASP A 321 -13.29 5.76 1.04
N TRP A 322 -12.04 6.18 0.92
CA TRP A 322 -10.96 5.72 1.81
C TRP A 322 -11.15 6.19 3.24
N VAL A 323 -11.64 7.41 3.45
CA VAL A 323 -11.91 7.94 4.80
C VAL A 323 -13.00 7.13 5.48
N GLU A 324 -14.13 6.94 4.80
CA GLU A 324 -15.26 6.16 5.34
C GLU A 324 -14.84 4.71 5.64
N ALA A 325 -14.05 4.08 4.73
CA ALA A 325 -13.58 2.73 4.90
C ALA A 325 -12.68 2.59 6.15
N ASN A 326 -11.72 3.49 6.35
CA ASN A 326 -10.82 3.46 7.50
C ASN A 326 -11.54 3.79 8.82
N GLU A 327 -12.50 4.73 8.81
CA GLU A 327 -13.37 5.00 9.95
C GLU A 327 -14.18 3.77 10.37
N LYS A 328 -14.79 3.08 9.42
CA LYS A 328 -15.53 1.84 9.66
C LYS A 328 -14.62 0.71 10.14
N MET A 329 -13.39 0.63 9.63
CA MET A 329 -12.38 -0.31 10.13
C MET A 329 -12.08 -0.05 11.60
N ALA A 330 -11.81 1.20 11.99
CA ALA A 330 -11.56 1.57 13.38
C ALA A 330 -12.74 1.17 14.29
N ALA A 331 -13.98 1.42 13.84
CA ALA A 331 -15.19 1.01 14.58
C ALA A 331 -15.28 -0.52 14.76
N ALA A 332 -15.01 -1.29 13.71
CA ALA A 332 -15.03 -2.75 13.75
C ALA A 332 -13.95 -3.33 14.68
N LEU A 333 -12.74 -2.78 14.63
CA LEU A 333 -11.63 -3.17 15.50
C LEU A 333 -11.94 -2.88 16.96
N ALA A 334 -12.47 -1.68 17.26
CA ALA A 334 -12.91 -1.31 18.60
C ALA A 334 -13.98 -2.27 19.15
N ALA A 335 -15.00 -2.56 18.35
CA ALA A 335 -16.10 -3.44 18.74
C ALA A 335 -15.64 -4.88 19.03
N LYS A 336 -14.55 -5.32 18.44
CA LYS A 336 -13.96 -6.65 18.64
C LYS A 336 -12.86 -6.69 19.70
N GLY A 337 -12.48 -5.54 20.27
CA GLY A 337 -11.46 -5.45 21.31
C GLY A 337 -10.04 -5.74 20.80
N TYR A 338 -9.73 -5.35 19.56
CA TYR A 338 -8.36 -5.41 19.05
C TYR A 338 -7.46 -4.39 19.75
N HIS A 339 -6.18 -4.71 19.83
CA HIS A 339 -5.14 -3.74 20.14
C HIS A 339 -4.90 -2.87 18.91
N TYR A 340 -5.46 -1.65 18.88
CA TYR A 340 -5.33 -0.78 17.73
C TYR A 340 -5.14 0.69 18.12
N GLN A 341 -4.50 1.43 17.22
CA GLN A 341 -4.48 2.88 17.24
C GLN A 341 -4.89 3.38 15.84
N TYR A 342 -5.88 4.26 15.82
CA TYR A 342 -6.35 4.91 14.61
C TYR A 342 -6.10 6.40 14.67
N VAL A 343 -5.50 6.95 13.63
CA VAL A 343 -5.10 8.34 13.49
C VAL A 343 -5.81 8.95 12.28
N PHE A 344 -6.68 9.92 12.53
CA PHE A 344 -7.26 10.77 11.50
C PHE A 344 -6.43 12.04 11.37
N ALA A 345 -5.78 12.26 10.22
CA ALA A 345 -4.88 13.39 10.00
C ALA A 345 -5.59 14.51 9.23
N ARG A 346 -5.67 15.71 9.83
CA ARG A 346 -6.20 16.89 9.14
C ARG A 346 -5.18 17.42 8.14
N ASN A 347 -5.66 17.97 7.02
CA ASN A 347 -4.83 18.53 5.94
C ASN A 347 -3.87 17.51 5.30
N ALA A 348 -4.16 16.23 5.40
CA ALA A 348 -3.38 15.13 4.85
C ALA A 348 -4.07 14.53 3.62
N SER A 349 -3.29 14.21 2.60
CA SER A 349 -3.73 13.56 1.37
C SER A 349 -3.54 12.03 1.44
N HIS A 350 -3.80 11.33 0.33
CA HIS A 350 -3.59 9.90 0.23
C HIS A 350 -2.12 9.51 0.44
N VAL A 351 -1.83 8.66 1.43
CA VAL A 351 -0.47 8.26 1.84
C VAL A 351 0.43 9.49 2.00
N ASP A 352 -0.04 10.45 2.80
CA ASP A 352 0.60 11.74 2.92
C ASP A 352 2.02 11.62 3.48
N HIS A 353 2.99 12.13 2.73
CA HIS A 353 4.40 11.99 3.08
C HIS A 353 4.76 12.75 4.36
N ALA A 354 4.21 13.96 4.55
CA ALA A 354 4.50 14.77 5.73
C ALA A 354 3.89 14.12 6.97
N THR A 355 2.65 13.63 6.89
CA THR A 355 2.01 12.87 7.96
C THR A 355 2.79 11.61 8.30
N LYS A 356 3.31 10.90 7.30
CA LYS A 356 4.15 9.72 7.53
C LYS A 356 5.45 10.08 8.25
N LEU A 357 6.14 11.14 7.85
CA LEU A 357 7.35 11.58 8.53
C LEU A 357 7.08 12.03 9.98
N GLN A 358 5.91 12.58 10.25
CA GLN A 358 5.49 12.94 11.60
C GLN A 358 5.22 11.70 12.45
N THR A 359 4.49 10.71 11.94
CA THR A 359 3.85 9.68 12.76
C THR A 359 4.59 8.34 12.80
N LEU A 360 5.50 8.06 11.84
CA LEU A 360 6.13 6.76 11.69
C LEU A 360 6.92 6.29 12.93
N PRO A 361 7.64 7.16 13.67
CA PRO A 361 8.33 6.74 14.89
C PRO A 361 7.37 6.18 15.95
N GLU A 362 6.35 6.94 16.32
CA GLU A 362 5.37 6.53 17.33
C GLU A 362 4.51 5.35 16.85
N ALA A 363 4.23 5.28 15.56
CA ALA A 363 3.53 4.14 14.96
C ALA A 363 4.34 2.84 15.12
N LEU A 364 5.65 2.89 14.91
CA LEU A 364 6.53 1.74 15.11
C LEU A 364 6.65 1.40 16.61
N GLU A 365 6.80 2.38 17.49
CA GLU A 365 6.82 2.13 18.93
C GLU A 365 5.51 1.47 19.40
N PHE A 366 4.34 1.97 18.96
CA PHE A 366 3.04 1.33 19.22
C PHE A 366 2.99 -0.09 18.69
N LEU A 367 3.46 -0.30 17.48
CA LEU A 367 3.40 -1.59 16.82
C LEU A 367 4.24 -2.64 17.55
N TRP A 368 5.42 -2.26 18.06
CA TRP A 368 6.35 -3.18 18.73
C TRP A 368 6.17 -3.27 20.25
N GLN A 369 5.10 -2.70 20.82
CA GLN A 369 4.79 -2.89 22.23
C GLN A 369 4.73 -4.37 22.61
N GLY A 370 5.29 -4.69 23.77
CA GLY A 370 5.30 -6.05 24.33
C GLY A 370 6.37 -6.99 23.72
N TYR A 371 7.01 -6.61 22.61
CA TYR A 371 8.12 -7.39 22.07
C TYR A 371 9.43 -7.09 22.83
N PRO A 372 10.27 -8.09 23.16
CA PRO A 372 11.50 -7.85 23.89
C PRO A 372 12.50 -6.98 23.12
N ILE A 373 13.08 -6.00 23.81
CA ILE A 373 14.15 -5.14 23.28
C ILE A 373 15.45 -5.55 23.98
N ALA A 374 16.45 -5.94 23.20
CA ALA A 374 17.75 -6.32 23.75
C ALA A 374 18.42 -5.14 24.48
N GLY A 375 18.96 -5.39 25.69
CA GLY A 375 19.62 -4.37 26.48
C GLY A 375 18.74 -3.57 27.43
N THR A 376 17.42 -3.75 27.38
CA THR A 376 16.50 -3.25 28.42
C THR A 376 16.22 -4.37 29.42
N SER A 377 16.82 -4.32 30.60
CA SER A 377 16.38 -5.16 31.73
C SER A 377 15.01 -4.67 32.20
N LYS A 378 14.02 -5.57 32.27
CA LYS A 378 12.77 -5.30 32.97
C LYS A 378 12.99 -5.15 34.45
#